data_66b3119d2667b72b7fb017eda7474b4e
#
_entry.id   66b3119d2667b72b7fb017eda7474b4e
#
_cell.length_a   1.000
_cell.length_b   1.000
_cell.length_c   1.000
_cell.angle_alpha   90.00
_cell.angle_beta   90.00
_cell.angle_gamma   90.00
#
_symmetry.space_group_name_H-M   'P 1'
#
loop_
_entity.id
_entity.type
_entity.pdbx_description
1 polymer ?
#
loop_
_entity_poly.entity_id
_entity_poly.type
_entity_poly.pdbx_seq_one_letter_code
_entity_poly.pdbx_strand_id
1 'polypeptide(L)'
;MLHINLRHLRRKKQMSQQNFADVLGIPRTTYSEYEKGNTEPNLKMLGRMCEALDVTLDQLVKADLTMDNLEVFRNKELRVLAMTVDTEGRNQIELVETRAEAGYMSGMADPEYISDLPRISVPSLQGGRYRAFEISGDSMLPMESGSIIICRFVESLRDIRDDKTYIIITHKDGVVYKRVRKADEEARLIAISDNERFM
;
A
#
# COMPACT_ATOMS: atom_id res chain seq x y z
N MET A 1 -16.45 -11.94 -10.35
CA MET A 1 -15.64 -11.00 -9.57
C MET A 1 -16.05 -9.54 -9.81
N LEU A 2 -16.08 -9.03 -11.03
CA LEU A 2 -16.43 -7.64 -11.37
C LEU A 2 -17.70 -7.11 -10.65
N HIS A 3 -18.82 -7.83 -10.72
CA HIS A 3 -20.11 -7.40 -10.14
C HIS A 3 -20.05 -7.26 -8.60
N ILE A 4 -19.27 -8.10 -7.94
CA ILE A 4 -19.04 -8.06 -6.49
C ILE A 4 -18.24 -6.79 -6.14
N ASN A 5 -17.16 -6.56 -6.88
CA ASN A 5 -16.27 -5.41 -6.68
C ASN A 5 -16.99 -4.07 -6.94
N LEU A 6 -17.81 -4.00 -8.00
CA LEU A 6 -18.62 -2.80 -8.28
C LEU A 6 -19.53 -2.43 -7.11
N ARG A 7 -20.26 -3.42 -6.57
CA ARG A 7 -21.14 -3.22 -5.42
C ARG A 7 -20.37 -2.79 -4.18
N HIS A 8 -19.23 -3.46 -3.91
CA HIS A 8 -18.39 -3.16 -2.77
C HIS A 8 -17.83 -1.74 -2.81
N LEU A 9 -17.15 -1.38 -3.90
CA LEU A 9 -16.52 -0.06 -4.09
C LEU A 9 -17.54 1.09 -4.07
N ARG A 10 -18.70 0.92 -4.72
CA ARG A 10 -19.77 1.92 -4.63
C ARG A 10 -20.24 2.15 -3.20
N ARG A 11 -20.43 1.07 -2.42
CA ARG A 11 -20.81 1.16 -1.01
C ARG A 11 -19.73 1.81 -0.17
N LYS A 12 -18.47 1.49 -0.41
CA LYS A 12 -17.31 2.10 0.25
C LYS A 12 -17.28 3.62 0.02
N LYS A 13 -17.68 4.07 -1.19
CA LYS A 13 -17.87 5.50 -1.50
C LYS A 13 -19.22 6.07 -1.02
N GLN A 14 -19.99 5.32 -0.25
CA GLN A 14 -21.30 5.71 0.31
C GLN A 14 -22.33 6.16 -0.76
N MET A 15 -22.21 5.66 -1.99
CA MET A 15 -23.08 6.03 -3.09
C MET A 15 -24.26 5.05 -3.24
N SER A 16 -25.46 5.58 -3.55
CA SER A 16 -26.59 4.76 -4.00
C SER A 16 -26.36 4.25 -5.43
N GLN A 17 -27.09 3.21 -5.84
CA GLN A 17 -27.06 2.77 -7.25
C GLN A 17 -27.47 3.87 -8.22
N GLN A 18 -28.43 4.71 -7.82
CA GLN A 18 -28.85 5.85 -8.63
C GLN A 18 -27.72 6.86 -8.79
N ASN A 19 -27.12 7.32 -7.68
CA ASN A 19 -26.06 8.32 -7.73
C ASN A 19 -24.85 7.85 -8.55
N PHE A 20 -24.49 6.58 -8.43
CA PHE A 20 -23.36 6.06 -9.20
C PHE A 20 -23.70 5.89 -10.68
N ALA A 21 -24.92 5.48 -11.01
CA ALA A 21 -25.41 5.44 -12.39
C ALA A 21 -25.42 6.84 -13.04
N ASP A 22 -25.81 7.88 -12.28
CA ASP A 22 -25.80 9.27 -12.74
C ASP A 22 -24.35 9.74 -13.03
N VAL A 23 -23.37 9.40 -12.18
CA VAL A 23 -21.94 9.67 -12.42
C VAL A 23 -21.46 9.00 -13.71
N LEU A 24 -21.93 7.78 -13.97
CA LEU A 24 -21.57 7.05 -15.19
C LEU A 24 -22.40 7.49 -16.42
N GLY A 25 -23.44 8.33 -16.26
CA GLY A 25 -24.31 8.76 -17.33
C GLY A 25 -25.12 7.61 -17.96
N ILE A 26 -25.59 6.66 -17.14
CA ILE A 26 -26.38 5.49 -17.57
C ILE A 26 -27.65 5.34 -16.71
N PRO A 27 -28.69 4.67 -17.21
CA PRO A 27 -29.85 4.34 -16.38
C PRO A 27 -29.49 3.47 -15.18
N ARG A 28 -30.13 3.73 -14.02
CA ARG A 28 -29.97 2.91 -12.82
C ARG A 28 -30.22 1.42 -13.08
N THR A 29 -31.18 1.10 -13.92
CA THR A 29 -31.52 -0.29 -14.30
C THR A 29 -30.32 -0.98 -14.93
N THR A 30 -29.65 -0.32 -15.88
CA THR A 30 -28.45 -0.83 -16.54
C THR A 30 -27.32 -1.07 -15.52
N TYR A 31 -27.10 -0.10 -14.63
CA TYR A 31 -26.08 -0.26 -13.58
C TYR A 31 -26.42 -1.42 -12.61
N SER A 32 -27.71 -1.56 -12.25
CA SER A 32 -28.17 -2.67 -11.41
C SER A 32 -27.90 -4.04 -12.03
N GLU A 33 -28.03 -4.16 -13.35
CA GLU A 33 -27.73 -5.42 -14.05
C GLU A 33 -26.23 -5.73 -14.05
N TYR A 34 -25.36 -4.72 -14.11
CA TYR A 34 -23.91 -4.90 -13.92
C TYR A 34 -23.58 -5.40 -12.50
N GLU A 35 -24.19 -4.84 -11.45
CA GLU A 35 -23.99 -5.30 -10.07
C GLU A 35 -24.57 -6.68 -9.76
N LYS A 36 -25.55 -7.15 -10.55
CA LYS A 36 -26.08 -8.51 -10.45
C LYS A 36 -25.25 -9.53 -11.22
N GLY A 37 -24.40 -9.07 -12.14
CA GLY A 37 -23.61 -9.92 -13.02
C GLY A 37 -24.44 -10.47 -14.20
N ASN A 38 -25.62 -9.92 -14.47
CA ASN A 38 -26.50 -10.36 -15.57
C ASN A 38 -26.02 -9.84 -16.92
N THR A 39 -25.30 -8.71 -16.92
CA THR A 39 -24.71 -8.10 -18.11
C THR A 39 -23.31 -7.60 -17.81
N GLU A 40 -22.47 -7.57 -18.83
CA GLU A 40 -21.10 -7.07 -18.72
C GLU A 40 -21.00 -5.67 -19.36
N PRO A 41 -20.34 -4.72 -18.66
CA PRO A 41 -20.06 -3.41 -19.25
C PRO A 41 -19.02 -3.54 -20.37
N ASN A 42 -19.15 -2.75 -21.43
CA ASN A 42 -18.14 -2.68 -22.47
C ASN A 42 -16.86 -1.97 -21.96
N LEU A 43 -15.76 -2.11 -22.70
CA LEU A 43 -14.44 -1.58 -22.29
C LEU A 43 -14.46 -0.07 -22.01
N LYS A 44 -15.23 0.71 -22.77
CA LYS A 44 -15.36 2.16 -22.54
C LYS A 44 -16.06 2.45 -21.21
N MET A 45 -17.06 1.68 -20.87
CA MET A 45 -17.79 1.79 -19.59
C MET A 45 -16.93 1.34 -18.42
N LEU A 46 -16.17 0.26 -18.58
CA LEU A 46 -15.20 -0.17 -17.58
C LEU A 46 -14.16 0.93 -17.28
N GLY A 47 -13.66 1.62 -18.29
CA GLY A 47 -12.76 2.77 -18.10
C GLY A 47 -13.38 3.87 -17.23
N ARG A 48 -14.64 4.27 -17.54
CA ARG A 48 -15.38 5.26 -16.73
C ARG A 48 -15.63 4.80 -15.30
N MET A 49 -15.92 3.52 -15.11
CA MET A 49 -16.07 2.94 -13.76
C MET A 49 -14.74 2.97 -12.98
N CYS A 50 -13.65 2.65 -13.63
CA CYS A 50 -12.33 2.72 -13.03
C CYS A 50 -11.97 4.14 -12.57
N GLU A 51 -12.20 5.14 -13.41
CA GLU A 51 -12.00 6.56 -13.06
C GLU A 51 -12.90 6.98 -11.90
N ALA A 52 -14.19 6.67 -11.95
CA ALA A 52 -15.16 7.05 -10.92
C ALA A 52 -14.89 6.36 -9.57
N LEU A 53 -14.37 5.14 -9.57
CA LEU A 53 -14.05 4.35 -8.38
C LEU A 53 -12.62 4.50 -7.90
N ASP A 54 -11.75 5.18 -8.67
CA ASP A 54 -10.31 5.35 -8.40
C ASP A 54 -9.60 3.98 -8.28
N VAL A 55 -9.88 3.10 -9.22
CA VAL A 55 -9.26 1.76 -9.29
C VAL A 55 -8.81 1.49 -10.73
N THR A 56 -7.96 0.49 -10.89
CA THR A 56 -7.54 0.05 -12.21
C THR A 56 -8.46 -1.03 -12.75
N LEU A 57 -8.44 -1.23 -14.07
CA LEU A 57 -9.23 -2.26 -14.73
C LEU A 57 -8.94 -3.65 -14.14
N ASP A 58 -7.67 -3.95 -13.91
CA ASP A 58 -7.26 -5.21 -13.33
C ASP A 58 -7.78 -5.40 -11.90
N GLN A 59 -7.70 -4.36 -11.06
CA GLN A 59 -8.28 -4.39 -9.72
C GLN A 59 -9.79 -4.62 -9.78
N LEU A 60 -10.48 -3.91 -10.68
CA LEU A 60 -11.92 -4.01 -10.80
C LEU A 60 -12.40 -5.40 -11.26
N VAL A 61 -11.66 -6.04 -12.18
CA VAL A 61 -12.07 -7.28 -12.84
C VAL A 61 -11.54 -8.54 -12.15
N LYS A 62 -10.29 -8.51 -11.70
CA LYS A 62 -9.56 -9.71 -11.24
C LYS A 62 -9.39 -9.81 -9.73
N ALA A 63 -9.14 -8.68 -9.04
CA ALA A 63 -8.91 -8.70 -7.60
C ALA A 63 -10.20 -8.93 -6.83
N ASP A 64 -10.12 -9.57 -5.67
CA ASP A 64 -11.22 -9.60 -4.69
C ASP A 64 -11.09 -8.36 -3.80
N LEU A 65 -11.86 -7.31 -4.13
CA LEU A 65 -11.85 -6.04 -3.41
C LEU A 65 -12.82 -6.04 -2.20
N THR A 66 -13.49 -7.14 -1.91
CA THR A 66 -14.37 -7.27 -0.75
C THR A 66 -13.61 -7.51 0.55
N MET A 67 -12.36 -7.92 0.43
CA MET A 67 -11.46 -8.00 1.58
C MET A 67 -10.91 -6.59 1.87
N ASP A 68 -11.55 -5.88 2.79
CA ASP A 68 -11.29 -4.45 3.11
C ASP A 68 -9.86 -4.12 3.57
N ASN A 69 -8.98 -5.12 3.70
CA ASN A 69 -7.61 -4.99 4.21
C ASN A 69 -6.52 -5.15 3.17
N LEU A 70 -6.87 -5.30 1.91
CA LEU A 70 -5.89 -5.56 0.86
C LEU A 70 -5.52 -4.28 0.12
N GLU A 71 -4.38 -3.70 0.48
CA GLU A 71 -3.72 -2.66 -0.31
C GLU A 71 -2.86 -3.33 -1.38
N VAL A 72 -3.15 -3.11 -2.67
CA VAL A 72 -2.42 -3.69 -3.80
C VAL A 72 -1.44 -2.66 -4.35
N PHE A 73 -0.15 -2.91 -4.18
CA PHE A 73 0.93 -2.04 -4.68
C PHE A 73 1.49 -2.52 -6.01
N ARG A 74 1.82 -1.58 -6.90
CA ARG A 74 2.42 -1.86 -8.20
C ARG A 74 3.92 -1.61 -8.19
N ASN A 75 4.66 -2.39 -8.98
CA ASN A 75 6.12 -2.30 -9.10
C ASN A 75 6.65 -0.89 -9.42
N LYS A 76 5.86 -0.03 -10.09
CA LYS A 76 6.26 1.34 -10.44
C LYS A 76 6.28 2.31 -9.24
N GLU A 77 5.69 1.94 -8.09
CA GLU A 77 5.61 2.77 -6.88
C GLU A 77 6.76 2.48 -5.90
N LEU A 78 7.57 1.46 -6.16
CA LEU A 78 8.71 1.09 -5.33
C LEU A 78 9.95 1.85 -5.74
N ARG A 79 10.60 2.53 -4.78
CA ARG A 79 11.81 3.32 -4.99
C ARG A 79 12.99 2.77 -4.19
N VAL A 80 14.20 2.93 -4.73
CA VAL A 80 15.45 2.62 -4.04
C VAL A 80 15.74 3.70 -3.01
N LEU A 81 16.11 3.31 -1.79
CA LEU A 81 16.44 4.21 -0.68
C LEU A 81 17.94 4.56 -0.67
N ALA A 82 18.25 5.83 -0.41
CA ALA A 82 19.62 6.25 -0.12
C ALA A 82 20.03 5.81 1.30
N MET A 83 21.31 5.55 1.53
CA MET A 83 21.85 5.06 2.81
C MET A 83 23.23 5.62 3.10
N THR A 84 23.52 5.85 4.36
CA THR A 84 24.80 6.37 4.85
C THR A 84 25.51 5.38 5.77
N VAL A 85 26.85 5.36 5.75
CA VAL A 85 27.73 4.62 6.68
C VAL A 85 28.64 5.63 7.38
N ASP A 86 28.92 5.43 8.66
CA ASP A 86 29.87 6.31 9.35
C ASP A 86 31.32 5.99 8.98
N THR A 87 32.22 6.91 9.33
CA THR A 87 33.67 6.80 9.06
C THR A 87 34.37 5.69 9.86
N GLU A 88 33.72 5.11 10.87
CA GLU A 88 34.23 4.03 11.70
C GLU A 88 33.61 2.66 11.35
N GLY A 89 32.80 2.58 10.28
CA GLY A 89 32.19 1.33 9.83
C GLY A 89 31.10 0.79 10.76
N ARG A 90 30.65 1.59 11.73
CA ARG A 90 29.50 1.23 12.57
C ARG A 90 28.21 1.54 11.83
N ASN A 91 27.33 0.58 11.81
CA ASN A 91 25.99 0.78 11.22
C ASN A 91 25.21 1.77 12.07
N GLN A 92 25.19 3.02 11.64
CA GLN A 92 24.23 4.00 12.10
C GLN A 92 22.96 3.84 11.30
N ILE A 93 21.86 3.58 11.98
CA ILE A 93 20.56 3.34 11.37
C ILE A 93 19.78 4.63 11.47
N GLU A 94 19.47 5.24 10.34
CA GLU A 94 18.64 6.45 10.29
C GLU A 94 17.21 6.11 10.71
N LEU A 95 16.66 6.93 11.60
CA LEU A 95 15.31 6.81 12.13
C LEU A 95 14.39 7.81 11.41
N VAL A 96 13.36 7.28 10.77
CA VAL A 96 12.26 8.05 10.20
C VAL A 96 11.15 8.12 11.26
N GLU A 97 11.01 9.26 11.91
CA GLU A 97 9.93 9.53 12.85
C GLU A 97 8.62 9.80 12.11
N THR A 98 7.48 9.53 12.73
CA THR A 98 6.14 9.75 12.14
C THR A 98 5.97 11.16 11.60
N ARG A 99 6.48 12.17 12.30
CA ARG A 99 6.44 13.57 11.85
C ARG A 99 7.28 13.87 10.60
N ALA A 100 8.24 13.00 10.27
CA ALA A 100 9.13 13.16 9.13
C ALA A 100 8.65 12.40 7.87
N GLU A 101 7.57 11.62 7.95
CA GLU A 101 7.10 10.74 6.87
C GLU A 101 6.84 11.50 5.57
N ALA A 102 6.18 12.66 5.63
CA ALA A 102 5.87 13.45 4.44
C ALA A 102 7.15 13.96 3.74
N GLY A 103 8.13 14.43 4.50
CA GLY A 103 9.44 14.83 3.98
C GLY A 103 10.26 13.65 3.48
N TYR A 104 10.15 12.49 4.15
CA TYR A 104 10.87 11.29 3.76
C TYR A 104 10.44 10.78 2.39
N MET A 105 9.18 10.84 2.04
CA MET A 105 8.70 10.44 0.71
C MET A 105 9.35 11.23 -0.42
N SER A 106 9.62 12.51 -0.20
CA SER A 106 10.26 13.40 -1.18
C SER A 106 11.79 13.24 -1.19
N GLY A 107 12.38 13.09 0.01
CA GLY A 107 13.83 13.14 0.25
C GLY A 107 14.51 11.79 0.40
N MET A 108 13.79 10.65 0.34
CA MET A 108 14.37 9.32 0.61
C MET A 108 15.50 8.89 -0.35
N ALA A 109 15.59 9.53 -1.51
CA ALA A 109 16.66 9.33 -2.49
C ALA A 109 17.74 10.42 -2.40
N ASP A 110 17.57 11.44 -1.56
CA ASP A 110 18.51 12.54 -1.36
C ASP A 110 19.44 12.23 -0.18
N PRO A 111 20.75 12.08 -0.43
CA PRO A 111 21.72 11.79 0.65
C PRO A 111 21.80 12.90 1.70
N GLU A 112 21.60 14.17 1.32
CA GLU A 112 21.64 15.31 2.25
C GLU A 112 20.47 15.23 3.23
N TYR A 113 19.24 15.01 2.74
CA TYR A 113 18.07 14.80 3.58
C TYR A 113 18.25 13.61 4.54
N ILE A 114 18.78 12.49 4.04
CA ILE A 114 19.00 11.29 4.84
C ILE A 114 20.05 11.53 5.93
N SER A 115 21.08 12.37 5.66
CA SER A 115 22.12 12.68 6.65
C SER A 115 21.60 13.44 7.86
N ASP A 116 20.50 14.19 7.69
CA ASP A 116 19.88 15.00 8.74
C ASP A 116 18.91 14.20 9.64
N LEU A 117 18.55 12.97 9.25
CA LEU A 117 17.69 12.12 10.07
C LEU A 117 18.37 11.73 11.38
N PRO A 118 17.62 11.64 12.51
CA PRO A 118 18.11 11.05 13.74
C PRO A 118 18.69 9.66 13.51
N ARG A 119 19.73 9.28 14.27
CA ARG A 119 20.40 8.00 14.13
C ARG A 119 20.36 7.20 15.40
N ILE A 120 20.13 5.91 15.26
CA ILE A 120 20.21 4.93 16.34
C ILE A 120 21.30 3.91 16.04
N SER A 121 21.95 3.43 17.08
CA SER A 121 22.95 2.36 16.97
C SER A 121 22.44 1.11 17.67
N VAL A 122 22.48 -0.01 16.95
CA VAL A 122 22.08 -1.31 17.49
C VAL A 122 23.26 -2.28 17.34
N PRO A 123 24.01 -2.55 18.41
CA PRO A 123 25.27 -3.31 18.34
C PRO A 123 25.15 -4.71 17.76
N SER A 124 23.98 -5.34 17.88
CA SER A 124 23.71 -6.68 17.34
C SER A 124 23.45 -6.72 15.82
N LEU A 125 23.20 -5.57 15.19
CA LEU A 125 22.94 -5.46 13.76
C LEU A 125 24.23 -5.01 13.05
N GLN A 126 25.03 -5.98 12.63
CA GLN A 126 26.25 -5.72 11.87
C GLN A 126 26.07 -6.17 10.40
N GLY A 127 26.68 -5.44 9.48
CA GLY A 127 26.81 -5.85 8.08
C GLY A 127 25.49 -5.93 7.32
N GLY A 128 24.80 -4.81 7.08
CA GLY A 128 23.57 -4.77 6.30
C GLY A 128 23.07 -3.35 6.09
N ARG A 129 22.14 -3.19 5.16
CA ARG A 129 21.45 -1.92 4.92
C ARG A 129 20.17 -1.91 5.74
N TYR A 130 20.15 -1.10 6.79
CA TYR A 130 19.00 -0.99 7.70
C TYR A 130 18.44 0.44 7.68
N ARG A 131 17.16 0.55 7.94
CA ARG A 131 16.46 1.79 8.23
C ARG A 131 15.47 1.55 9.36
N ALA A 132 15.32 2.49 10.26
CA ALA A 132 14.36 2.44 11.34
C ALA A 132 13.16 3.35 11.00
N PHE A 133 11.98 2.91 11.35
CA PHE A 133 10.74 3.66 11.18
C PHE A 133 9.95 3.62 12.48
N GLU A 134 9.51 4.78 12.93
CA GLU A 134 8.49 4.88 13.95
C GLU A 134 7.12 4.65 13.30
N ILE A 135 6.37 3.67 13.78
CA ILE A 135 5.04 3.36 13.24
C ILE A 135 3.95 4.09 14.01
N SER A 136 2.87 4.49 13.31
CA SER A 136 1.69 5.09 13.87
C SER A 136 0.45 4.23 13.63
N GLY A 137 -0.56 4.40 14.50
CA GLY A 137 -1.80 3.64 14.42
C GLY A 137 -1.73 2.25 15.06
N ASP A 138 -2.81 1.51 14.90
CA ASP A 138 -3.05 0.21 15.54
C ASP A 138 -3.35 -0.93 14.54
N SER A 139 -3.09 -0.70 13.26
CA SER A 139 -3.39 -1.68 12.20
C SER A 139 -2.57 -2.97 12.27
N MET A 140 -1.46 -2.97 13.02
CA MET A 140 -0.51 -4.08 13.08
C MET A 140 -0.28 -4.58 14.52
N LEU A 141 -1.33 -4.67 15.32
CA LEU A 141 -1.24 -5.23 16.68
C LEU A 141 -0.63 -6.65 16.64
N PRO A 142 0.21 -7.03 17.65
CA PRO A 142 0.46 -6.34 18.91
C PRO A 142 1.51 -5.20 18.86
N MET A 143 1.96 -4.78 17.68
CA MET A 143 2.86 -3.64 17.55
C MET A 143 2.08 -2.34 17.80
N GLU A 144 2.41 -1.64 18.85
CA GLU A 144 1.73 -0.42 19.28
C GLU A 144 2.25 0.81 18.53
N SER A 145 1.42 1.85 18.44
CA SER A 145 1.82 3.17 17.93
C SER A 145 3.02 3.71 18.72
N GLY A 146 4.02 4.27 18.02
CA GLY A 146 5.29 4.70 18.61
C GLY A 146 6.37 3.61 18.64
N SER A 147 6.04 2.37 18.25
CA SER A 147 7.07 1.31 18.12
C SER A 147 8.04 1.64 16.98
N ILE A 148 9.33 1.31 17.20
CA ILE A 148 10.37 1.48 16.19
C ILE A 148 10.62 0.14 15.50
N ILE A 149 10.40 0.08 14.21
CA ILE A 149 10.63 -1.09 13.36
C ILE A 149 11.95 -0.92 12.62
N ILE A 150 12.91 -1.81 12.83
CA ILE A 150 14.16 -1.82 12.08
C ILE A 150 14.03 -2.78 10.91
N CYS A 151 14.15 -2.25 9.72
CA CYS A 151 13.96 -2.97 8.47
C CYS A 151 15.29 -3.15 7.75
N ARG A 152 15.45 -4.32 7.13
CA ARG A 152 16.48 -4.53 6.10
C ARG A 152 15.91 -4.08 4.75
N PHE A 153 16.73 -3.43 3.94
CA PHE A 153 16.37 -3.06 2.58
C PHE A 153 16.15 -4.32 1.71
N VAL A 154 15.08 -4.31 0.93
CA VAL A 154 14.74 -5.33 -0.05
C VAL A 154 14.93 -4.75 -1.45
N GLU A 155 15.86 -5.28 -2.21
CA GLU A 155 16.26 -4.74 -3.54
C GLU A 155 15.29 -5.16 -4.66
N SER A 156 14.64 -6.31 -4.49
CA SER A 156 13.75 -6.86 -5.53
C SER A 156 12.46 -7.41 -4.92
N LEU A 157 11.37 -7.26 -5.67
CA LEU A 157 10.09 -7.91 -5.32
C LEU A 157 10.22 -9.43 -5.21
N ARG A 158 11.20 -10.04 -5.91
CA ARG A 158 11.47 -11.47 -5.85
C ARG A 158 11.94 -11.92 -4.47
N ASP A 159 12.61 -11.03 -3.73
CA ASP A 159 13.15 -11.30 -2.39
C ASP A 159 12.10 -11.16 -1.29
N ILE A 160 10.93 -10.62 -1.60
CA ILE A 160 9.80 -10.55 -0.68
C ILE A 160 9.32 -11.98 -0.40
N ARG A 161 9.09 -12.26 0.89
CA ARG A 161 8.56 -13.54 1.37
C ARG A 161 7.14 -13.33 1.85
N ASP A 162 6.27 -14.26 1.50
CA ASP A 162 4.88 -14.24 1.94
C ASP A 162 4.76 -14.32 3.47
N ASP A 163 3.73 -13.68 3.99
CA ASP A 163 3.39 -13.64 5.40
C ASP A 163 4.43 -12.98 6.31
N LYS A 164 5.40 -12.24 5.74
CA LYS A 164 6.31 -11.38 6.49
C LYS A 164 5.82 -9.94 6.49
N THR A 165 6.24 -9.18 7.49
CA THR A 165 5.91 -7.76 7.62
C THR A 165 6.97 -6.89 6.97
N TYR A 166 6.51 -5.80 6.35
CA TYR A 166 7.33 -4.86 5.60
C TYR A 166 6.92 -3.42 5.88
N ILE A 167 7.86 -2.51 5.82
CA ILE A 167 7.59 -1.10 5.60
C ILE A 167 7.47 -0.90 4.09
N ILE A 168 6.35 -0.35 3.67
CA ILE A 168 6.04 -0.05 2.28
C ILE A 168 5.88 1.46 2.16
N ILE A 169 6.50 2.05 1.14
CA ILE A 169 6.46 3.49 0.90
C ILE A 169 5.71 3.71 -0.40
N THR A 170 4.59 4.39 -0.32
CA THR A 170 3.73 4.70 -1.46
C THR A 170 3.50 6.19 -1.59
N HIS A 171 3.17 6.65 -2.79
CA HIS A 171 2.82 8.06 -3.00
C HIS A 171 1.48 8.47 -2.37
N LYS A 172 0.57 7.52 -2.21
CA LYS A 172 -0.79 7.80 -1.75
C LYS A 172 -0.91 7.70 -0.24
N ASP A 173 -0.37 6.63 0.33
CA ASP A 173 -0.61 6.27 1.73
C ASP A 173 0.60 6.54 2.62
N GLY A 174 1.69 7.08 2.03
CA GLY A 174 2.91 7.40 2.77
C GLY A 174 3.71 6.15 3.14
N VAL A 175 4.21 6.14 4.37
CA VAL A 175 4.95 5.03 4.97
C VAL A 175 3.97 4.14 5.71
N VAL A 176 3.80 2.90 5.29
CA VAL A 176 2.88 1.95 5.92
C VAL A 176 3.62 0.68 6.36
N TYR A 177 3.26 0.17 7.54
CA TYR A 177 3.75 -1.10 8.04
C TYR A 177 2.67 -2.16 7.90
N LYS A 178 2.91 -3.19 7.09
CA LYS A 178 1.91 -4.21 6.75
C LYS A 178 2.55 -5.59 6.60
N ARG A 179 1.74 -6.63 6.75
CA ARG A 179 2.06 -7.99 6.31
C ARG A 179 1.84 -8.10 4.81
N VAL A 180 2.74 -8.78 4.11
CA VAL A 180 2.73 -8.83 2.66
C VAL A 180 2.56 -10.26 2.17
N ARG A 181 1.76 -10.44 1.14
CA ARG A 181 1.68 -11.63 0.28
C ARG A 181 1.89 -11.24 -1.18
N LYS A 182 2.50 -12.14 -1.93
CA LYS A 182 2.54 -12.03 -3.39
C LYS A 182 1.18 -12.43 -3.95
N ALA A 183 0.65 -11.63 -4.87
CA ALA A 183 -0.49 -12.07 -5.67
C ALA A 183 0.01 -13.06 -6.73
N ASP A 184 -0.89 -13.95 -7.19
CA ASP A 184 -0.58 -15.00 -8.19
C ASP A 184 -0.11 -14.43 -9.53
N GLU A 185 -0.35 -13.14 -9.80
CA GLU A 185 0.10 -12.46 -11.00
C GLU A 185 1.41 -11.68 -10.71
N GLU A 186 2.36 -11.71 -11.66
CA GLU A 186 3.67 -11.06 -11.57
C GLU A 186 3.56 -9.58 -11.14
N ALA A 187 4.41 -9.20 -10.18
CA ALA A 187 4.63 -7.83 -9.71
C ALA A 187 3.50 -7.17 -8.89
N ARG A 188 2.61 -7.93 -8.27
CA ARG A 188 1.62 -7.40 -7.32
C ARG A 188 1.89 -7.89 -5.90
N LEU A 189 1.72 -6.98 -4.94
CA LEU A 189 1.80 -7.28 -3.52
C LEU A 189 0.45 -6.96 -2.87
N ILE A 190 0.05 -7.83 -1.99
CA ILE A 190 -1.12 -7.67 -1.15
C ILE A 190 -0.63 -7.29 0.25
N ALA A 191 -1.03 -6.13 0.74
CA ALA A 191 -0.74 -5.68 2.09
C ALA A 191 -1.93 -5.95 3.01
N ILE A 192 -1.64 -6.57 4.15
CA ILE A 192 -2.64 -7.08 5.10
C ILE A 192 -2.36 -6.45 6.46
N SER A 193 -3.40 -5.99 7.13
CA SER A 193 -3.35 -5.58 8.53
C SER A 193 -3.45 -6.79 9.45
N ASP A 194 -2.66 -6.83 10.53
CA ASP A 194 -2.74 -7.92 11.52
C ASP A 194 -3.87 -7.69 12.54
N ASN A 195 -4.36 -6.46 12.67
CA ASN A 195 -5.47 -6.13 13.55
C ASN A 195 -6.80 -6.42 12.86
N GLU A 196 -7.59 -7.32 13.45
CA GLU A 196 -8.90 -7.73 12.94
C GLU A 196 -9.92 -6.59 12.78
N ARG A 197 -9.74 -5.47 13.49
CA ARG A 197 -10.60 -4.29 13.34
C ARG A 197 -10.46 -3.59 11.97
N PHE A 198 -9.39 -3.89 11.27
CA PHE A 198 -9.13 -3.42 9.91
C PHE A 198 -9.34 -4.51 8.87
N MET A 199 -9.97 -5.61 9.28
CA MET A 199 -10.41 -6.71 8.42
C MET A 199 -11.74 -6.40 7.75
#